data_cd486f2a84848186e7780e4aa61db92e
#
_entry.id   cd486f2a84848186e7780e4aa61db92e
#
_cell.length_a   1.000
_cell.length_b   1.000
_cell.length_c   1.000
_cell.angle_alpha   90.00
_cell.angle_beta   90.00
_cell.angle_gamma   90.00
#
_symmetry.space_group_name_H-M   'P 1'
#
loop_
_entity.id
_entity.type
_entity.pdbx_description
1 polymer ?
#
loop_
_entity_poly.entity_id
_entity_poly.type
_entity_poly.pdbx_seq_one_letter_code
_entity_poly.pdbx_strand_id
1 'polypeptide(L)'
;MTLAFRHLITASDGDTEIAGTGLRVYTVLGLYQMGDSPEYIAEEYDVPIAAVHEALAYAADHPDEMEAITQADLEAERRMLDAMPEHIRRLTEESIREGEEARQEAIRRAREARRGAPIS
;
A
#
# COMPACT_ATOMS: atom_id res chain seq x y z
N MET A 1 8.25 -10.25 25.18
CA MET A 1 7.11 -9.37 25.44
C MET A 1 6.73 -8.63 24.19
N THR A 2 5.47 -8.68 23.80
CA THR A 2 4.98 -8.03 22.62
C THR A 2 4.47 -6.64 23.01
N LEU A 3 4.98 -5.60 22.34
CA LEU A 3 4.49 -4.24 22.56
C LEU A 3 3.27 -4.02 21.66
N ALA A 4 2.20 -3.49 22.24
CA ALA A 4 1.02 -3.14 21.47
C ALA A 4 1.30 -1.86 20.68
N PHE A 5 0.81 -1.80 19.45
CA PHE A 5 0.91 -0.59 18.63
C PHE A 5 -0.07 0.45 19.16
N ARG A 6 0.43 1.66 19.41
CA ARG A 6 -0.36 2.73 20.03
C ARG A 6 -1.36 3.36 19.07
N HIS A 7 -1.03 3.36 17.78
CA HIS A 7 -1.79 4.11 16.78
C HIS A 7 -2.61 3.23 15.86
N LEU A 8 -2.59 1.91 16.05
CA LEU A 8 -3.27 0.98 15.15
C LEU A 8 -4.51 0.39 15.81
N ILE A 9 -5.57 0.26 15.01
CA ILE A 9 -6.81 -0.40 15.44
C ILE A 9 -7.27 -1.34 14.33
N THR A 10 -8.17 -2.27 14.69
CA THR A 10 -8.84 -3.12 13.71
C THR A 10 -10.12 -2.42 13.26
N ALA A 11 -10.26 -2.21 11.95
CA ALA A 11 -11.44 -1.61 11.37
C ALA A 11 -12.62 -2.60 11.38
N SER A 12 -13.83 -2.12 11.11
CA SER A 12 -15.04 -2.94 11.13
C SER A 12 -15.00 -4.10 10.13
N ASP A 13 -14.24 -3.97 9.04
CA ASP A 13 -14.08 -5.02 8.04
C ASP A 13 -12.93 -6.00 8.36
N GLY A 14 -12.27 -5.83 9.49
CA GLY A 14 -11.19 -6.69 9.93
C GLY A 14 -9.78 -6.23 9.56
N ASP A 15 -9.66 -5.23 8.70
CA ASP A 15 -8.35 -4.71 8.30
C ASP A 15 -7.78 -3.79 9.38
N THR A 16 -6.46 -3.71 9.46
CA THR A 16 -5.78 -2.85 10.42
C THR A 16 -5.55 -1.47 9.83
N GLU A 17 -5.87 -0.43 10.60
CA GLU A 17 -5.73 0.95 10.17
C GLU A 17 -5.14 1.84 11.25
N ILE A 18 -4.69 3.04 10.85
CA ILE A 18 -4.27 4.06 11.80
C ILE A 18 -5.51 4.67 12.43
N ALA A 19 -5.59 4.63 13.75
CA ALA A 19 -6.76 5.05 14.52
C ALA A 19 -7.18 6.47 14.16
N GLY A 20 -8.48 6.65 13.93
CA GLY A 20 -9.09 7.97 13.71
C GLY A 20 -8.91 8.55 12.32
N THR A 21 -8.27 7.85 11.41
CA THR A 21 -7.95 8.40 10.08
C THR A 21 -8.55 7.63 8.91
N GLY A 22 -8.89 6.37 9.11
CA GLY A 22 -9.29 5.48 8.03
C GLY A 22 -8.15 5.04 7.13
N LEU A 23 -6.93 5.50 7.39
CA LEU A 23 -5.76 5.11 6.58
C LEU A 23 -5.30 3.70 6.96
N ARG A 24 -5.37 2.78 6.02
CA ARG A 24 -5.07 1.36 6.23
C ARG A 24 -3.57 1.11 6.23
N VAL A 25 -3.14 0.13 7.03
CA VAL A 25 -1.74 -0.32 7.04
C VAL A 25 -1.32 -0.77 5.64
N TYR A 26 -2.19 -1.50 4.95
CA TYR A 26 -1.91 -1.94 3.58
C TYR A 26 -1.65 -0.77 2.63
N THR A 27 -2.41 0.31 2.78
CA THR A 27 -2.22 1.53 1.97
C THR A 27 -0.88 2.18 2.25
N VAL A 28 -0.51 2.29 3.53
CA VAL A 28 0.78 2.84 3.95
C VAL A 28 1.93 2.03 3.35
N LEU A 29 1.83 0.71 3.42
CA LEU A 29 2.84 -0.19 2.82
C LEU A 29 2.97 0.07 1.32
N GLY A 30 1.85 0.16 0.62
CA GLY A 30 1.85 0.43 -0.83
C GLY A 30 2.50 1.75 -1.19
N LEU A 31 2.19 2.81 -0.45
CA LEU A 31 2.79 4.13 -0.66
C LEU A 31 4.31 4.09 -0.43
N TYR A 32 4.73 3.41 0.63
CA TYR A 32 6.16 3.25 0.93
C TYR A 32 6.87 2.49 -0.19
N GLN A 33 6.26 1.43 -0.68
CA GLN A 33 6.82 0.62 -1.77
C GLN A 33 6.91 1.40 -3.08
N MET A 34 6.01 2.36 -3.28
CA MET A 34 6.04 3.26 -4.44
C MET A 34 7.10 4.36 -4.34
N GLY A 35 7.76 4.47 -3.20
CA GLY A 35 8.85 5.41 -3.03
C GLY A 35 8.60 6.57 -2.08
N ASP A 36 7.39 6.68 -1.53
CA ASP A 36 7.08 7.74 -0.58
C ASP A 36 7.80 7.48 0.74
N SER A 37 8.44 8.52 1.29
CA SER A 37 9.08 8.40 2.59
C SER A 37 8.04 8.38 3.71
N PRO A 38 8.37 7.80 4.87
CA PRO A 38 7.46 7.87 6.02
C PRO A 38 7.09 9.31 6.40
N GLU A 39 8.04 10.23 6.29
CA GLU A 39 7.83 11.65 6.59
C GLU A 39 6.82 12.27 5.62
N TYR A 40 6.93 11.95 4.34
CA TYR A 40 6.00 12.44 3.32
C TYR A 40 4.60 11.89 3.56
N ILE A 41 4.48 10.59 3.86
CA ILE A 41 3.19 9.96 4.14
C ILE A 41 2.53 10.61 5.36
N ALA A 42 3.30 10.85 6.42
CA ALA A 42 2.79 11.47 7.63
C ALA A 42 2.25 12.87 7.36
N GLU A 43 2.96 13.65 6.57
CA GLU A 43 2.55 15.01 6.22
C GLU A 43 1.33 15.01 5.31
N GLU A 44 1.32 14.17 4.28
CA GLU A 44 0.25 14.11 3.28
C GLU A 44 -1.08 13.69 3.90
N TYR A 45 -1.06 12.75 4.83
CA TYR A 45 -2.28 12.21 5.45
C TYR A 45 -2.55 12.80 6.84
N ASP A 46 -1.72 13.75 7.25
CA ASP A 46 -1.88 14.42 8.56
C ASP A 46 -1.98 13.43 9.72
N VAL A 47 -1.01 12.53 9.77
CA VAL A 47 -0.89 11.54 10.85
C VAL A 47 0.48 11.65 11.51
N PRO A 48 0.61 11.24 12.77
CA PRO A 48 1.93 11.25 13.43
C PRO A 48 2.92 10.34 12.69
N ILE A 49 4.17 10.76 12.59
CA ILE A 49 5.22 9.95 11.98
C ILE A 49 5.34 8.58 12.67
N ALA A 50 5.14 8.56 14.00
CA ALA A 50 5.16 7.30 14.75
C ALA A 50 4.09 6.33 14.25
N ALA A 51 2.92 6.83 13.88
CA ALA A 51 1.85 5.99 13.33
C ALA A 51 2.26 5.35 12.01
N VAL A 52 2.96 6.09 11.15
CA VAL A 52 3.46 5.56 9.88
C VAL A 52 4.49 4.46 10.13
N HIS A 53 5.43 4.68 11.04
CA HIS A 53 6.43 3.66 11.39
C HIS A 53 5.80 2.42 12.00
N GLU A 54 4.79 2.59 12.87
CA GLU A 54 4.04 1.46 13.42
C GLU A 54 3.34 0.66 12.34
N ALA A 55 2.73 1.34 11.37
CA ALA A 55 2.05 0.69 10.25
C ALA A 55 3.04 -0.15 9.42
N LEU A 56 4.21 0.39 9.12
CA LEU A 56 5.24 -0.33 8.37
C LEU A 56 5.79 -1.51 9.15
N ALA A 57 5.98 -1.36 10.46
CA ALA A 57 6.42 -2.44 11.33
C ALA A 57 5.36 -3.56 11.39
N TYR A 58 4.10 -3.17 11.52
CA TYR A 58 2.99 -4.14 11.52
C TYR A 58 2.97 -4.94 10.22
N ALA A 59 3.08 -4.25 9.08
CA ALA A 59 3.08 -4.90 7.78
C ALA A 59 4.24 -5.90 7.66
N ALA A 60 5.42 -5.55 8.16
CA ALA A 60 6.58 -6.43 8.15
C ALA A 60 6.38 -7.67 9.02
N ASP A 61 5.67 -7.53 10.14
CA ASP A 61 5.38 -8.64 11.06
C ASP A 61 4.21 -9.51 10.60
N HIS A 62 3.39 -9.02 9.66
CA HIS A 62 2.18 -9.71 9.22
C HIS A 62 2.14 -9.84 7.70
N PRO A 63 3.17 -10.48 7.09
CA PRO A 63 3.22 -10.62 5.64
C PRO A 63 2.05 -11.42 5.08
N ASP A 64 1.55 -12.40 5.82
CA ASP A 64 0.42 -13.23 5.38
C ASP A 64 -0.87 -12.40 5.28
N GLU A 65 -1.07 -11.47 6.23
CA GLU A 65 -2.23 -10.57 6.19
C GLU A 65 -2.15 -9.66 4.97
N MET A 66 -0.97 -9.09 4.70
CA MET A 66 -0.76 -8.24 3.54
C MET A 66 -0.98 -9.00 2.23
N GLU A 67 -0.49 -10.24 2.16
CA GLU A 67 -0.69 -11.10 1.00
C GLU A 67 -2.17 -11.42 0.79
N ALA A 68 -2.90 -11.71 1.87
CA ALA A 68 -4.34 -12.00 1.77
C ALA A 68 -5.12 -10.82 1.21
N ILE A 69 -4.76 -9.59 1.60
CA ILE A 69 -5.40 -8.38 1.07
C ILE A 69 -5.10 -8.24 -0.42
N THR A 70 -3.85 -8.46 -0.82
CA THR A 70 -3.44 -8.41 -2.23
C THR A 70 -4.23 -9.42 -3.06
N GLN A 71 -4.38 -10.65 -2.57
CA GLN A 71 -5.14 -11.68 -3.29
C GLN A 71 -6.62 -11.33 -3.41
N ALA A 72 -7.21 -10.79 -2.35
CA ALA A 72 -8.61 -10.36 -2.37
C ALA A 72 -8.85 -9.24 -3.39
N ASP A 73 -7.92 -8.29 -3.46
CA ASP A 73 -7.99 -7.19 -4.43
C ASP A 73 -7.88 -7.70 -5.87
N LEU A 74 -6.97 -8.63 -6.12
CA LEU A 74 -6.80 -9.22 -7.45
C LEU A 74 -8.04 -10.01 -7.88
N GLU A 75 -8.64 -10.75 -6.96
CA GLU A 75 -9.88 -11.49 -7.24
C GLU A 75 -11.04 -10.55 -7.54
N ALA A 76 -11.16 -9.46 -6.77
CA ALA A 76 -12.20 -8.46 -7.00
C ALA A 76 -12.04 -7.81 -8.38
N GLU A 77 -10.81 -7.48 -8.75
CA GLU A 77 -10.49 -6.91 -10.06
C GLU A 77 -10.85 -7.89 -11.18
N ARG A 78 -10.50 -9.16 -11.02
CA ARG A 78 -10.84 -10.19 -12.01
C ARG A 78 -12.36 -10.33 -12.19
N ARG A 79 -13.10 -10.36 -11.08
CA ARG A 79 -14.56 -10.43 -11.16
C ARG A 79 -15.15 -9.22 -11.88
N MET A 80 -14.61 -8.05 -11.63
CA MET A 80 -15.04 -6.82 -12.28
C MET A 80 -14.78 -6.89 -13.79
N LEU A 81 -13.59 -7.34 -14.19
CA LEU A 81 -13.22 -7.48 -15.60
C LEU A 81 -14.07 -8.53 -16.31
N ASP A 82 -14.34 -9.66 -15.66
CA ASP A 82 -15.16 -10.73 -16.24
C ASP A 82 -16.60 -10.30 -16.46
N ALA A 83 -17.09 -9.34 -15.69
CA ALA A 83 -18.44 -8.80 -15.83
C ALA A 83 -18.56 -7.75 -16.95
N MET A 84 -17.44 -7.29 -17.50
CA MET A 84 -17.44 -6.25 -18.54
C MET A 84 -17.64 -6.86 -19.94
N PRO A 85 -18.30 -6.12 -20.86
CA PRO A 85 -18.29 -6.49 -22.27
C PRO A 85 -16.85 -6.60 -22.79
N GLU A 86 -16.63 -7.51 -23.75
CA GLU A 86 -15.27 -7.82 -24.20
C GLU A 86 -14.45 -6.60 -24.65
N HIS A 87 -15.08 -5.70 -25.43
CA HIS A 87 -14.34 -4.53 -25.92
C HIS A 87 -13.97 -3.56 -24.79
N ILE A 88 -14.81 -3.43 -23.76
CA ILE A 88 -14.53 -2.60 -22.60
C ILE A 88 -13.45 -3.27 -21.75
N ARG A 89 -13.57 -4.58 -21.55
CA ARG A 89 -12.58 -5.33 -20.77
C ARG A 89 -11.19 -5.21 -21.37
N ARG A 90 -11.08 -5.30 -22.69
CA ARG A 90 -9.78 -5.18 -23.38
C ARG A 90 -9.12 -3.82 -23.13
N LEU A 91 -9.89 -2.74 -23.24
CA LEU A 91 -9.40 -1.39 -23.00
C LEU A 91 -9.00 -1.20 -21.54
N THR A 92 -9.80 -1.74 -20.61
CA THR A 92 -9.52 -1.66 -19.17
C THR A 92 -8.26 -2.42 -18.80
N GLU A 93 -8.07 -3.64 -19.34
CA GLU A 93 -6.89 -4.44 -19.09
C GLU A 93 -5.63 -3.75 -19.60
N GLU A 94 -5.72 -3.12 -20.78
CA GLU A 94 -4.61 -2.36 -21.34
C GLU A 94 -4.24 -1.18 -20.45
N SER A 95 -5.24 -0.45 -19.96
CA SER A 95 -5.03 0.67 -19.06
C SER A 95 -4.41 0.24 -17.73
N ILE A 96 -4.87 -0.88 -17.17
CA ILE A 96 -4.32 -1.45 -15.94
C ILE A 96 -2.87 -1.84 -16.13
N ARG A 97 -2.55 -2.51 -17.24
CA ARG A 97 -1.18 -2.93 -17.53
C ARG A 97 -0.24 -1.73 -17.65
N GLU A 98 -0.67 -0.68 -18.35
CA GLU A 98 0.10 0.55 -18.47
C GLU A 98 0.33 1.19 -17.10
N GLY A 99 -0.69 1.21 -16.25
CA GLY A 99 -0.59 1.71 -14.89
C GLY A 99 0.39 0.91 -14.03
N GLU A 100 0.37 -0.40 -14.15
CA GLU A 100 1.29 -1.28 -13.43
C GLU A 100 2.73 -1.07 -13.87
N GLU A 101 2.96 -0.95 -15.17
CA GLU A 101 4.29 -0.68 -15.72
C GLU A 101 4.83 0.66 -15.21
N ALA A 102 3.99 1.69 -15.22
CA ALA A 102 4.37 3.01 -14.70
C ALA A 102 4.71 2.95 -13.22
N ARG A 103 3.94 2.18 -12.44
CA ARG A 103 4.18 2.01 -11.01
C ARG A 103 5.49 1.27 -10.74
N GLN A 104 5.76 0.19 -11.48
CA GLN A 104 7.00 -0.55 -11.34
C GLN A 104 8.22 0.32 -11.68
N GLU A 105 8.09 1.13 -12.72
CA GLU A 105 9.14 2.07 -13.09
C GLU A 105 9.37 3.11 -11.99
N ALA A 106 8.31 3.64 -11.40
CA ALA A 106 8.41 4.60 -10.29
C ALA A 106 9.10 3.98 -9.08
N ILE A 107 8.74 2.74 -8.74
CA ILE A 107 9.36 2.01 -7.63
C ILE A 107 10.85 1.80 -7.89
N ARG A 108 11.20 1.38 -9.10
CA ARG A 108 12.60 1.17 -9.49
C ARG A 108 13.42 2.46 -9.36
N ARG A 109 12.88 3.56 -9.87
CA ARG A 109 13.55 4.87 -9.78
C ARG A 109 13.73 5.33 -8.35
N ALA A 110 12.72 5.13 -7.52
CA ALA A 110 12.79 5.49 -6.11
C ALA A 110 13.87 4.68 -5.37
N ARG A 111 13.98 3.39 -5.66
CA ARG A 111 14.99 2.53 -5.07
C ARG A 111 16.39 2.93 -5.52
N GLU A 112 16.56 3.25 -6.78
CA GLU A 112 17.84 3.73 -7.31
C GLU A 112 18.25 5.05 -6.67
N ALA A 113 17.32 5.97 -6.51
CA ALA A 113 17.57 7.25 -5.85
C ALA A 113 18.00 7.06 -4.40
N ARG A 114 17.38 6.12 -3.67
CA ARG A 114 17.77 5.81 -2.29
C ARG A 114 19.17 5.24 -2.19
N ARG A 115 19.55 4.36 -3.14
CA ARG A 115 20.90 3.78 -3.17
C ARG A 115 21.95 4.82 -3.47
N GLY A 116 21.65 5.78 -4.36
CA GLY A 116 22.55 6.83 -4.76
C GLY A 116 22.60 7.99 -3.78
N ALA A 117 21.70 8.04 -2.79
CA ALA A 117 21.65 9.14 -1.86
C ALA A 117 22.85 9.09 -0.91
N PRO A 118 23.53 10.24 -0.70
CA PRO A 118 24.63 10.28 0.26
C PRO A 118 24.13 10.01 1.67
N ILE A 119 24.91 9.26 2.42
CA ILE A 119 24.63 9.01 3.84
C ILE A 119 25.15 10.22 4.60
N SER A 120 24.25 10.95 5.20
CA SER A 120 24.62 12.14 5.97
C SER A 120 24.26 12.00 7.44
#